data_5b539b7e88a64f0b7d7007f1931b9d0c
#
_entry.id   5b539b7e88a64f0b7d7007f1931b9d0c
#
_cell.length_a   1.000
_cell.length_b   1.000
_cell.length_c   1.000
_cell.angle_alpha   90.00
_cell.angle_beta   90.00
_cell.angle_gamma   90.00
#
_symmetry.space_group_name_H-M   'P 1'
#
loop_
_entity.id
_entity.type
_entity.pdbx_description
1 polymer ?
#
loop_
_entity_poly.entity_id
_entity_poly.type
_entity_poly.pdbx_seq_one_letter_code
_entity_poly.pdbx_strand_id
1 'polypeptide(L)'
;MYKIKKEDLTALFRAIAAEQELYVPVKSAGKVNFGPWSEDAEVDIDTLKSVKSPKDVFFPQSENLYTCEREGRKLKVEPEALKEQKFTVFGMRACDVQGVKVLDQVFLADPVDSFYAARREHGTMVAIACHEPEESCFCKVFGIDCAEPAADVAAWFAGEELYWKALTEKGQTLTEILSGLLTDADTEDEKKLSEEQTAIRAIVEKLPYSHLSLEGWDGNATETRFDSPLWEELYKPCLACGTCTFVCPTCQCYDIKDYDTGHGVKRFRCWDSCMYSDFTMMAHGNNRTSQMQRFRQRFMHKLVYFPANNKGMYSCVGCGRCVEKCPSALNIVKVIKAFEKEGGEKA
;
A
#
# COMPACT_ATOMS: atom_id res chain seq x y z
N MET A 1 -22.23 -11.37 -11.56
CA MET A 1 -22.00 -10.11 -10.82
C MET A 1 -23.16 -9.92 -9.85
N TYR A 2 -22.92 -9.33 -8.68
CA TYR A 2 -23.93 -9.12 -7.65
C TYR A 2 -24.03 -7.64 -7.30
N LYS A 3 -25.07 -7.27 -6.55
CA LYS A 3 -25.27 -5.92 -6.02
C LYS A 3 -25.92 -5.95 -4.64
N ILE A 4 -25.73 -4.87 -3.88
CA ILE A 4 -26.32 -4.62 -2.58
C ILE A 4 -26.53 -3.11 -2.41
N LYS A 5 -27.59 -2.69 -1.72
CA LYS A 5 -27.81 -1.28 -1.45
C LYS A 5 -26.80 -0.71 -0.45
N LYS A 6 -26.45 0.56 -0.59
CA LYS A 6 -25.57 1.27 0.37
C LYS A 6 -26.11 1.25 1.80
N GLU A 7 -27.43 1.34 1.97
CA GLU A 7 -28.09 1.30 3.28
C GLU A 7 -27.89 -0.03 4.00
N ASP A 8 -27.61 -1.13 3.27
CA ASP A 8 -27.42 -2.48 3.80
C ASP A 8 -25.94 -2.82 4.10
N LEU A 9 -25.01 -1.87 3.90
CA LEU A 9 -23.57 -2.13 4.13
C LEU A 9 -23.25 -2.55 5.56
N THR A 10 -23.97 -2.04 6.55
CA THR A 10 -23.79 -2.47 7.95
C THR A 10 -24.15 -3.95 8.13
N ALA A 11 -25.22 -4.42 7.44
CA ALA A 11 -25.57 -5.84 7.46
C ALA A 11 -24.51 -6.70 6.75
N LEU A 12 -23.93 -6.22 5.65
CA LEU A 12 -22.82 -6.86 4.97
C LEU A 12 -21.59 -6.96 5.90
N PHE A 13 -21.21 -5.89 6.58
CA PHE A 13 -20.08 -5.90 7.51
C PHE A 13 -20.31 -6.85 8.68
N ARG A 14 -21.53 -6.88 9.22
CA ARG A 14 -21.92 -7.81 10.29
C ARG A 14 -21.82 -9.26 9.84
N ALA A 15 -22.27 -9.58 8.64
CA ALA A 15 -22.18 -10.93 8.09
C ALA A 15 -20.72 -11.39 7.91
N ILE A 16 -19.84 -10.51 7.41
CA ILE A 16 -18.42 -10.82 7.30
C ILE A 16 -17.79 -11.00 8.70
N ALA A 17 -18.07 -10.08 9.61
CA ALA A 17 -17.47 -10.07 10.96
C ALA A 17 -17.93 -11.25 11.83
N ALA A 18 -19.05 -11.89 11.51
CA ALA A 18 -19.50 -13.11 12.17
C ALA A 18 -18.61 -14.32 11.86
N GLU A 19 -17.96 -14.33 10.70
CA GLU A 19 -17.16 -15.48 10.22
C GLU A 19 -15.64 -15.23 10.29
N GLN A 20 -15.19 -13.97 10.23
CA GLN A 20 -13.78 -13.63 10.19
C GLN A 20 -13.53 -12.17 10.62
N GLU A 21 -12.29 -11.83 10.97
CA GLU A 21 -11.96 -10.42 11.25
C GLU A 21 -12.22 -9.53 10.05
N LEU A 22 -12.77 -8.34 10.29
CA LEU A 22 -13.04 -7.36 9.25
C LEU A 22 -12.32 -6.05 9.55
N TYR A 23 -11.55 -5.58 8.58
CA TYR A 23 -10.90 -4.26 8.59
C TYR A 23 -11.56 -3.36 7.55
N VAL A 24 -11.93 -2.15 7.97
CA VAL A 24 -12.63 -1.14 7.15
C VAL A 24 -11.97 0.22 7.32
N PRO A 25 -12.22 1.20 6.42
CA PRO A 25 -11.84 2.58 6.67
C PRO A 25 -12.65 3.14 7.84
N VAL A 26 -11.97 3.47 8.94
CA VAL A 26 -12.57 4.01 10.18
C VAL A 26 -12.10 5.44 10.38
N LYS A 27 -13.04 6.33 10.68
CA LYS A 27 -12.75 7.71 11.02
C LYS A 27 -12.51 7.85 12.52
N SER A 28 -11.38 8.42 12.85
CA SER A 28 -10.99 8.72 14.23
C SER A 28 -10.24 10.03 14.29
N ALA A 29 -10.60 10.91 15.21
CA ALA A 29 -10.02 12.25 15.36
C ALA A 29 -9.95 13.03 14.03
N GLY A 30 -11.01 12.94 13.21
CA GLY A 30 -11.13 13.64 11.91
C GLY A 30 -10.24 13.07 10.80
N LYS A 31 -9.66 11.88 10.98
CA LYS A 31 -8.82 11.20 9.98
C LYS A 31 -9.28 9.77 9.76
N VAL A 32 -9.20 9.31 8.51
CA VAL A 32 -9.57 7.96 8.12
C VAL A 32 -8.33 7.08 7.98
N ASN A 33 -8.36 5.94 8.66
CA ASN A 33 -7.37 4.86 8.52
C ASN A 33 -8.10 3.51 8.56
N PHE A 34 -7.44 2.46 8.11
CA PHE A 34 -7.99 1.11 8.27
C PHE A 34 -7.88 0.67 9.73
N GLY A 35 -8.97 0.11 10.24
CA GLY A 35 -9.07 -0.44 11.59
C GLY A 35 -10.07 -1.59 11.65
N PRO A 36 -10.08 -2.36 12.75
CA PRO A 36 -11.04 -3.41 12.94
C PRO A 36 -12.47 -2.83 12.99
N TRP A 37 -13.38 -3.52 12.33
CA TRP A 37 -14.78 -3.14 12.36
C TRP A 37 -15.44 -3.54 13.69
N SER A 38 -16.31 -2.68 14.17
CA SER A 38 -17.24 -2.94 15.26
C SER A 38 -18.55 -2.18 15.01
N GLU A 39 -19.60 -2.53 15.71
CA GLU A 39 -20.91 -1.84 15.58
C GLU A 39 -20.84 -0.33 15.88
N ASP A 40 -19.90 0.09 16.73
CA ASP A 40 -19.70 1.49 17.12
C ASP A 40 -18.64 2.20 16.24
N ALA A 41 -18.06 1.52 15.24
CA ALA A 41 -17.04 2.12 14.39
C ALA A 41 -17.66 3.14 13.42
N GLU A 42 -17.13 4.36 13.37
CA GLU A 42 -17.48 5.35 12.36
C GLU A 42 -16.80 4.98 11.03
N VAL A 43 -17.49 4.14 10.24
CA VAL A 43 -16.98 3.70 8.93
C VAL A 43 -17.13 4.82 7.91
N ASP A 44 -16.04 5.16 7.22
CA ASP A 44 -16.02 6.20 6.18
C ASP A 44 -15.46 5.60 4.86
N ILE A 45 -16.35 5.10 4.04
CA ILE A 45 -16.05 4.52 2.72
C ILE A 45 -15.97 5.58 1.61
N ASP A 46 -16.46 6.78 1.86
CA ASP A 46 -16.48 7.87 0.87
C ASP A 46 -15.12 8.56 0.79
N THR A 47 -14.36 8.61 1.88
CA THR A 47 -12.97 9.08 1.83
C THR A 47 -12.14 8.23 0.87
N LEU A 48 -11.65 8.85 -0.21
CA LEU A 48 -10.92 8.15 -1.25
C LEU A 48 -9.64 7.49 -0.71
N LYS A 49 -8.86 8.21 0.08
CA LYS A 49 -7.58 7.76 0.60
C LYS A 49 -7.50 7.87 2.12
N SER A 50 -7.29 6.76 2.78
CA SER A 50 -6.84 6.76 4.16
C SER A 50 -5.47 7.43 4.32
N VAL A 51 -5.16 7.98 5.48
CA VAL A 51 -3.86 8.63 5.74
C VAL A 51 -2.70 7.66 5.53
N LYS A 52 -2.79 6.46 6.11
CA LYS A 52 -1.92 5.31 5.80
C LYS A 52 -2.69 4.33 4.90
N SER A 53 -1.98 3.65 4.03
CA SER A 53 -2.58 2.53 3.29
C SER A 53 -2.88 1.37 4.23
N PRO A 54 -3.76 0.42 3.86
CA PRO A 54 -4.02 -0.80 4.64
C PRO A 54 -2.83 -1.78 4.64
N LYS A 55 -1.66 -1.35 4.24
CA LYS A 55 -0.41 -2.12 4.27
C LYS A 55 -0.15 -2.72 5.66
N ASP A 56 -0.46 -1.98 6.72
CA ASP A 56 -0.22 -2.38 8.10
C ASP A 56 -1.07 -3.58 8.57
N VAL A 57 -2.14 -3.91 7.85
CA VAL A 57 -2.89 -5.16 8.09
C VAL A 57 -2.07 -6.40 7.64
N PHE A 58 -1.33 -6.29 6.53
CA PHE A 58 -0.48 -7.36 5.99
C PHE A 58 0.96 -7.31 6.51
N PHE A 59 1.48 -6.11 6.72
CA PHE A 59 2.81 -5.82 7.22
C PHE A 59 2.71 -4.79 8.35
N PRO A 60 2.50 -5.23 9.62
CA PRO A 60 2.31 -4.37 10.77
C PRO A 60 3.47 -3.41 11.03
N GLN A 61 3.17 -2.22 11.59
CA GLN A 61 4.19 -1.25 11.96
C GLN A 61 5.18 -1.79 13.00
N SER A 62 4.69 -2.64 13.91
CA SER A 62 5.50 -3.35 14.89
C SER A 62 4.96 -4.75 15.05
N GLU A 63 5.84 -5.74 15.13
CA GLU A 63 5.49 -7.15 15.17
C GLU A 63 6.53 -7.93 15.95
N ASN A 64 6.11 -8.64 16.99
CA ASN A 64 6.98 -9.55 17.72
C ASN A 64 7.34 -10.75 16.84
N LEU A 65 8.58 -11.20 16.94
CA LEU A 65 9.09 -12.37 16.22
C LEU A 65 9.25 -13.57 17.15
N TYR A 66 9.84 -13.34 18.32
CA TYR A 66 10.00 -14.36 19.36
C TYR A 66 10.36 -13.72 20.70
N THR A 67 10.16 -14.50 21.76
CA THR A 67 10.59 -14.16 23.11
C THR A 67 11.70 -15.13 23.55
N CYS A 68 12.73 -14.59 24.18
CA CYS A 68 13.78 -15.38 24.83
C CYS A 68 13.69 -15.17 26.34
N GLU A 69 13.54 -16.22 27.09
CA GLU A 69 13.55 -16.21 28.55
C GLU A 69 14.73 -17.00 29.10
N ARG A 70 15.31 -16.52 30.19
CA ARG A 70 16.40 -17.19 30.87
C ARG A 70 15.88 -17.98 32.07
N GLU A 71 16.00 -19.30 32.01
CA GLU A 71 15.72 -20.21 33.12
C GLU A 71 17.04 -20.76 33.69
N GLY A 72 17.63 -20.07 34.65
CA GLY A 72 18.93 -20.42 35.19
C GLY A 72 20.05 -20.32 34.14
N ARG A 73 20.59 -21.46 33.69
CA ARG A 73 21.58 -21.55 32.62
C ARG A 73 21.03 -21.91 31.25
N LYS A 74 19.73 -22.15 31.17
CA LYS A 74 19.06 -22.49 29.90
C LYS A 74 18.42 -21.24 29.32
N LEU A 75 18.40 -21.19 28.01
CA LEU A 75 17.66 -20.18 27.23
C LEU A 75 16.43 -20.86 26.63
N LYS A 76 15.26 -20.36 26.93
CA LYS A 76 14.00 -20.77 26.32
C LYS A 76 13.66 -19.75 25.22
N VAL A 77 13.48 -20.23 24.00
CA VAL A 77 13.08 -19.38 22.86
C VAL A 77 11.69 -19.82 22.43
N GLU A 78 10.74 -18.89 22.47
CA GLU A 78 9.36 -19.11 22.06
C GLU A 78 9.06 -18.21 20.84
N PRO A 79 8.85 -18.78 19.65
CA PRO A 79 8.44 -18.01 18.48
C PRO A 79 7.03 -17.47 18.69
N GLU A 80 6.77 -16.28 18.12
CA GLU A 80 5.40 -15.73 18.07
C GLU A 80 4.56 -16.58 17.11
N ALA A 81 3.27 -16.75 17.44
CA ALA A 81 2.35 -17.50 16.60
C ALA A 81 2.07 -16.75 15.28
N LEU A 82 2.00 -17.50 14.18
CA LEU A 82 1.59 -16.93 12.89
C LEU A 82 0.09 -16.62 12.92
N LYS A 83 -0.31 -15.57 12.18
CA LYS A 83 -1.73 -15.24 12.04
C LYS A 83 -2.40 -16.21 11.05
N GLU A 84 -3.05 -17.22 11.56
CA GLU A 84 -3.81 -18.24 10.80
C GLU A 84 -5.32 -17.93 10.73
N GLN A 85 -5.78 -16.91 11.45
CA GLN A 85 -7.17 -16.48 11.40
C GLN A 85 -7.46 -15.73 10.11
N LYS A 86 -8.55 -16.13 9.43
CA LYS A 86 -9.02 -15.43 8.23
C LYS A 86 -9.45 -13.99 8.55
N PHE A 87 -9.20 -13.10 7.63
CA PHE A 87 -9.65 -11.72 7.73
C PHE A 87 -9.95 -11.12 6.36
N THR A 88 -10.81 -10.12 6.35
CA THR A 88 -11.13 -9.32 5.15
C THR A 88 -10.68 -7.88 5.36
N VAL A 89 -10.10 -7.27 4.32
CA VAL A 89 -9.82 -5.84 4.25
C VAL A 89 -10.74 -5.24 3.20
N PHE A 90 -11.79 -4.57 3.66
CA PHE A 90 -12.81 -3.97 2.79
C PHE A 90 -12.54 -2.48 2.56
N GLY A 91 -12.67 -2.03 1.32
CA GLY A 91 -12.55 -0.60 0.98
C GLY A 91 -11.15 -0.19 0.52
N MET A 92 -10.28 -1.14 0.19
CA MET A 92 -8.99 -0.86 -0.46
C MET A 92 -9.20 -0.15 -1.79
N ARG A 93 -8.18 0.59 -2.26
CA ARG A 93 -8.16 1.14 -3.61
C ARG A 93 -7.21 0.34 -4.50
N ALA A 94 -7.35 0.45 -5.82
CA ALA A 94 -6.49 -0.28 -6.77
C ALA A 94 -4.99 -0.07 -6.49
N CYS A 95 -4.57 1.14 -6.11
CA CYS A 95 -3.20 1.44 -5.74
C CYS A 95 -2.77 0.77 -4.41
N ASP A 96 -3.69 0.52 -3.47
CA ASP A 96 -3.38 -0.21 -2.24
C ASP A 96 -3.19 -1.70 -2.53
N VAL A 97 -4.05 -2.29 -3.37
CA VAL A 97 -3.91 -3.67 -3.85
C VAL A 97 -2.58 -3.87 -4.57
N GLN A 98 -2.25 -2.96 -5.51
CA GLN A 98 -0.95 -3.02 -6.19
C GLN A 98 0.20 -2.83 -5.22
N GLY A 99 0.02 -2.03 -4.17
CA GLY A 99 0.99 -1.88 -3.08
C GLY A 99 1.28 -3.21 -2.39
N VAL A 100 0.26 -4.01 -2.09
CA VAL A 100 0.42 -5.36 -1.52
C VAL A 100 1.16 -6.28 -2.51
N LYS A 101 0.83 -6.24 -3.82
CA LYS A 101 1.56 -7.02 -4.84
C LYS A 101 3.06 -6.66 -4.93
N VAL A 102 3.41 -5.40 -4.66
CA VAL A 102 4.82 -4.97 -4.56
C VAL A 102 5.49 -5.57 -3.32
N LEU A 103 4.79 -5.64 -2.19
CA LEU A 103 5.30 -6.30 -0.98
C LEU A 103 5.45 -7.81 -1.19
N ASP A 104 4.54 -8.45 -1.94
CA ASP A 104 4.61 -9.86 -2.29
C ASP A 104 5.95 -10.20 -2.98
N GLN A 105 6.46 -9.33 -3.88
CA GLN A 105 7.74 -9.55 -4.56
C GLN A 105 8.94 -9.59 -3.60
N VAL A 106 8.81 -8.97 -2.43
CA VAL A 106 9.89 -8.91 -1.44
C VAL A 106 9.74 -10.01 -0.39
N PHE A 107 8.55 -10.12 0.20
CA PHE A 107 8.34 -10.97 1.37
C PHE A 107 7.96 -12.41 1.04
N LEU A 108 7.49 -12.68 -0.19
CA LEU A 108 7.24 -14.05 -0.67
C LEU A 108 8.39 -14.60 -1.54
N ALA A 109 9.45 -13.80 -1.79
CA ALA A 109 10.68 -14.28 -2.39
C ALA A 109 11.46 -15.18 -1.43
N ASP A 110 12.33 -16.03 -1.96
CA ASP A 110 13.19 -16.89 -1.14
C ASP A 110 14.34 -16.09 -0.48
N PRO A 111 14.53 -16.15 0.84
CA PRO A 111 13.74 -16.87 1.85
C PRO A 111 12.41 -16.18 2.16
N VAL A 112 11.33 -16.94 2.18
CA VAL A 112 9.98 -16.44 2.44
C VAL A 112 9.83 -15.93 3.87
N ASP A 113 9.26 -14.73 4.02
CA ASP A 113 8.85 -14.20 5.32
C ASP A 113 7.56 -14.88 5.78
N SER A 114 7.67 -15.78 6.76
CA SER A 114 6.55 -16.59 7.23
C SER A 114 5.41 -15.78 7.84
N PHE A 115 5.70 -14.67 8.53
CA PHE A 115 4.68 -13.81 9.13
C PHE A 115 3.86 -13.07 8.07
N TYR A 116 4.54 -12.55 7.05
CA TYR A 116 3.86 -11.92 5.93
C TYR A 116 3.08 -12.95 5.10
N ALA A 117 3.68 -14.10 4.80
CA ALA A 117 3.04 -15.16 4.02
C ALA A 117 1.75 -15.65 4.66
N ALA A 118 1.74 -15.90 5.99
CA ALA A 118 0.54 -16.30 6.71
C ALA A 118 -0.59 -15.25 6.55
N ARG A 119 -0.29 -13.94 6.69
CA ARG A 119 -1.30 -12.90 6.48
C ARG A 119 -1.78 -12.83 5.03
N ARG A 120 -0.88 -13.02 4.06
CA ARG A 120 -1.27 -13.04 2.64
C ARG A 120 -2.14 -14.23 2.30
N GLU A 121 -1.88 -15.38 2.92
CA GLU A 121 -2.68 -16.58 2.75
C GLU A 121 -4.10 -16.42 3.32
N HIS A 122 -4.24 -15.84 4.53
CA HIS A 122 -5.51 -15.75 5.23
C HIS A 122 -6.29 -14.45 4.99
N GLY A 123 -5.66 -13.44 4.39
CA GLY A 123 -6.29 -12.15 4.08
C GLY A 123 -7.02 -12.13 2.74
N THR A 124 -8.27 -11.64 2.74
CA THR A 124 -9.08 -11.38 1.55
C THR A 124 -9.17 -9.87 1.31
N MET A 125 -8.92 -9.44 0.09
CA MET A 125 -8.93 -8.02 -0.30
C MET A 125 -10.21 -7.68 -1.07
N VAL A 126 -11.00 -6.75 -0.54
CA VAL A 126 -12.13 -6.15 -1.24
C VAL A 126 -11.76 -4.72 -1.64
N ALA A 127 -11.61 -4.49 -2.93
CA ALA A 127 -11.22 -3.18 -3.43
C ALA A 127 -12.38 -2.47 -4.11
N ILE A 128 -12.56 -1.20 -3.73
CA ILE A 128 -13.57 -0.31 -4.30
C ILE A 128 -12.92 0.59 -5.34
N ALA A 129 -13.52 0.70 -6.52
CA ALA A 129 -13.10 1.63 -7.57
C ALA A 129 -13.09 3.08 -7.06
N CYS A 130 -12.20 3.90 -7.63
CA CYS A 130 -12.08 5.30 -7.24
C CYS A 130 -13.16 6.12 -7.94
N HIS A 131 -14.22 6.49 -7.21
CA HIS A 131 -15.30 7.30 -7.76
C HIS A 131 -14.83 8.70 -8.20
N GLU A 132 -14.10 9.40 -7.33
CA GLU A 132 -13.52 10.72 -7.60
C GLU A 132 -12.01 10.74 -7.31
N PRO A 133 -11.16 10.32 -8.27
CA PRO A 133 -9.72 10.40 -8.10
C PRO A 133 -9.25 11.83 -7.82
N GLU A 134 -8.38 12.00 -6.82
CA GLU A 134 -7.87 13.31 -6.38
C GLU A 134 -6.72 13.80 -7.25
N GLU A 135 -6.48 15.13 -7.28
CA GLU A 135 -5.43 15.78 -8.07
C GLU A 135 -4.02 15.24 -7.82
N SER A 136 -3.78 14.69 -6.63
CA SER A 136 -2.49 14.08 -6.27
C SER A 136 -2.30 12.67 -6.84
N CYS A 137 -3.37 12.02 -7.36
CA CYS A 137 -3.35 10.67 -7.90
C CYS A 137 -2.68 10.64 -9.28
N PHE A 138 -1.86 9.62 -9.51
CA PHE A 138 -1.20 9.35 -10.79
C PHE A 138 -0.92 7.86 -11.01
N CYS A 139 -1.82 7.00 -10.49
CA CYS A 139 -1.69 5.55 -10.58
C CYS A 139 -1.69 5.04 -12.03
N LYS A 140 -2.38 5.75 -12.94
CA LYS A 140 -2.37 5.47 -14.38
C LYS A 140 -0.94 5.41 -14.96
N VAL A 141 -0.03 6.26 -14.50
CA VAL A 141 1.37 6.31 -14.95
C VAL A 141 2.09 4.97 -14.71
N PHE A 142 1.65 4.20 -13.72
CA PHE A 142 2.16 2.88 -13.38
C PHE A 142 1.26 1.74 -13.89
N GLY A 143 0.38 2.01 -14.85
CA GLY A 143 -0.48 1.01 -15.48
C GLY A 143 -1.60 0.49 -14.57
N ILE A 144 -1.98 1.22 -13.52
CA ILE A 144 -3.02 0.81 -12.59
C ILE A 144 -4.34 1.46 -13.00
N ASP A 145 -5.33 0.65 -13.32
CA ASP A 145 -6.70 1.10 -13.58
C ASP A 145 -7.48 1.21 -12.26
N CYS A 146 -7.74 2.43 -11.83
CA CYS A 146 -8.49 2.68 -10.61
C CYS A 146 -10.02 2.53 -10.79
N ALA A 147 -10.51 2.38 -12.01
CA ALA A 147 -11.90 2.08 -12.32
C ALA A 147 -12.18 0.56 -12.30
N GLU A 148 -11.12 -0.27 -12.34
CA GLU A 148 -11.25 -1.74 -12.32
C GLU A 148 -10.18 -2.36 -11.41
N PRO A 149 -10.39 -2.33 -10.08
CA PRO A 149 -9.39 -2.81 -9.13
C PRO A 149 -9.25 -4.35 -9.20
N ALA A 150 -8.02 -4.84 -9.32
CA ALA A 150 -7.69 -6.27 -9.44
C ALA A 150 -7.36 -6.90 -8.07
N ALA A 151 -8.38 -6.98 -7.18
CA ALA A 151 -8.33 -7.59 -5.85
C ALA A 151 -8.98 -8.99 -5.84
N ASP A 152 -9.22 -9.57 -4.65
CA ASP A 152 -10.01 -10.81 -4.54
C ASP A 152 -11.48 -10.54 -4.91
N VAL A 153 -11.98 -9.37 -4.49
CA VAL A 153 -13.25 -8.84 -4.91
C VAL A 153 -13.05 -7.42 -5.43
N ALA A 154 -13.59 -7.14 -6.60
CA ALA A 154 -13.75 -5.79 -7.11
C ALA A 154 -15.16 -5.28 -6.82
N ALA A 155 -15.26 -4.04 -6.36
CA ALA A 155 -16.52 -3.41 -6.02
C ALA A 155 -16.62 -1.97 -6.57
N TRP A 156 -17.83 -1.52 -6.86
CA TRP A 156 -18.12 -0.22 -7.44
C TRP A 156 -19.35 0.39 -6.81
N PHE A 157 -19.31 1.63 -6.43
CA PHE A 157 -20.51 2.39 -6.14
C PHE A 157 -21.04 3.04 -7.42
N ALA A 158 -22.32 2.82 -7.73
CA ALA A 158 -23.03 3.56 -8.76
C ALA A 158 -24.45 3.84 -8.27
N GLY A 159 -24.77 5.12 -8.06
CA GLY A 159 -25.99 5.53 -7.39
C GLY A 159 -26.05 5.02 -5.94
N GLU A 160 -27.15 4.40 -5.56
CA GLU A 160 -27.40 3.86 -4.23
C GLU A 160 -26.98 2.39 -4.07
N GLU A 161 -26.26 1.85 -5.04
CA GLU A 161 -25.86 0.45 -5.04
C GLU A 161 -24.35 0.26 -5.01
N LEU A 162 -23.91 -0.80 -4.34
CA LEU A 162 -22.57 -1.36 -4.42
C LEU A 162 -22.62 -2.60 -5.30
N TYR A 163 -21.96 -2.56 -6.43
CA TYR A 163 -21.73 -3.70 -7.30
C TYR A 163 -20.56 -4.53 -6.80
N TRP A 164 -20.65 -5.85 -6.95
CA TRP A 164 -19.73 -6.82 -6.36
C TRP A 164 -19.36 -7.90 -7.35
N LYS A 165 -18.05 -8.09 -7.57
CA LYS A 165 -17.53 -9.11 -8.48
C LYS A 165 -16.37 -9.85 -7.84
N ALA A 166 -16.56 -11.13 -7.52
CA ALA A 166 -15.47 -12.01 -7.11
C ALA A 166 -14.54 -12.29 -8.29
N LEU A 167 -13.24 -12.16 -8.06
CA LEU A 167 -12.20 -12.38 -9.09
C LEU A 167 -11.28 -13.55 -8.75
N THR A 168 -11.27 -14.03 -7.51
CA THR A 168 -10.47 -15.16 -7.03
C THR A 168 -11.32 -16.12 -6.21
N GLU A 169 -10.77 -17.30 -5.90
CA GLU A 169 -11.43 -18.28 -5.00
C GLU A 169 -11.74 -17.69 -3.61
N LYS A 170 -10.83 -16.84 -3.07
CA LYS A 170 -11.09 -16.13 -1.80
C LYS A 170 -12.27 -15.18 -1.93
N GLY A 171 -12.35 -14.47 -3.04
CA GLY A 171 -13.49 -13.60 -3.35
C GLY A 171 -14.80 -14.38 -3.50
N GLN A 172 -14.76 -15.56 -4.10
CA GLN A 172 -15.92 -16.45 -4.21
C GLN A 172 -16.40 -16.94 -2.85
N THR A 173 -15.48 -17.44 -2.01
CA THR A 173 -15.76 -17.88 -0.63
C THR A 173 -16.39 -16.74 0.18
N LEU A 174 -15.86 -15.52 0.06
CA LEU A 174 -16.44 -14.35 0.73
C LEU A 174 -17.85 -14.03 0.19
N THR A 175 -18.06 -14.18 -1.10
CA THR A 175 -19.38 -13.95 -1.74
C THR A 175 -20.41 -14.97 -1.26
N GLU A 176 -20.03 -16.22 -1.04
CA GLU A 176 -20.90 -17.27 -0.49
C GLU A 176 -21.39 -16.93 0.92
N ILE A 177 -20.53 -16.37 1.78
CA ILE A 177 -20.93 -15.87 3.11
C ILE A 177 -22.04 -14.81 3.00
N LEU A 178 -22.01 -14.03 1.92
CA LEU A 178 -22.94 -12.93 1.67
C LEU A 178 -24.14 -13.29 0.82
N SER A 179 -24.31 -14.55 0.45
CA SER A 179 -25.35 -15.02 -0.50
C SER A 179 -26.78 -14.63 -0.13
N GLY A 180 -27.08 -14.46 1.17
CA GLY A 180 -28.38 -14.00 1.66
C GLY A 180 -28.63 -12.47 1.57
N LEU A 181 -27.58 -11.69 1.28
CA LEU A 181 -27.63 -10.23 1.21
C LEU A 181 -27.41 -9.70 -0.21
N LEU A 182 -26.68 -10.44 -1.02
CA LEU A 182 -26.37 -10.06 -2.40
C LEU A 182 -27.47 -10.51 -3.35
N THR A 183 -27.83 -9.66 -4.29
CA THR A 183 -28.76 -9.97 -5.38
C THR A 183 -28.02 -9.97 -6.72
N ASP A 184 -28.50 -10.74 -7.68
CA ASP A 184 -27.92 -10.76 -9.02
C ASP A 184 -28.10 -9.39 -9.70
N ALA A 185 -27.02 -8.92 -10.33
CA ALA A 185 -27.06 -7.76 -11.19
C ALA A 185 -27.57 -8.15 -12.58
N ASP A 186 -28.38 -7.29 -13.19
CA ASP A 186 -28.94 -7.47 -14.52
C ASP A 186 -28.11 -6.74 -15.60
N THR A 187 -28.58 -6.79 -16.85
CA THR A 187 -27.91 -6.15 -17.99
C THR A 187 -27.94 -4.62 -17.92
N GLU A 188 -28.91 -4.01 -17.26
CA GLU A 188 -28.97 -2.56 -17.07
C GLU A 188 -27.93 -2.13 -16.02
N ASP A 189 -27.75 -2.94 -14.98
CA ASP A 189 -26.70 -2.75 -13.97
C ASP A 189 -25.29 -2.83 -14.60
N GLU A 190 -25.05 -3.79 -15.49
CA GLU A 190 -23.78 -3.90 -16.21
C GLU A 190 -23.50 -2.67 -17.10
N LYS A 191 -24.53 -2.12 -17.71
CA LYS A 191 -24.41 -0.87 -18.47
C LYS A 191 -24.08 0.31 -17.57
N LYS A 192 -24.78 0.49 -16.44
CA LYS A 192 -24.50 1.54 -15.46
C LYS A 192 -23.06 1.45 -14.95
N LEU A 193 -22.60 0.25 -14.65
CA LEU A 193 -21.22 0.03 -14.21
C LEU A 193 -20.20 0.42 -15.29
N SER A 194 -20.45 0.06 -16.55
CA SER A 194 -19.57 0.41 -17.68
C SER A 194 -19.51 1.94 -17.89
N GLU A 195 -20.63 2.63 -17.72
CA GLU A 195 -20.71 4.09 -17.78
C GLU A 195 -19.89 4.73 -16.64
N GLU A 196 -20.03 4.24 -15.41
CA GLU A 196 -19.27 4.70 -14.24
C GLU A 196 -17.75 4.48 -14.45
N GLN A 197 -17.33 3.29 -14.87
CA GLN A 197 -15.92 3.02 -15.17
C GLN A 197 -15.36 3.96 -16.24
N THR A 198 -16.15 4.27 -17.26
CA THR A 198 -15.76 5.20 -18.31
C THR A 198 -15.62 6.63 -17.77
N ALA A 199 -16.54 7.07 -16.91
CA ALA A 199 -16.48 8.37 -16.25
C ALA A 199 -15.25 8.50 -15.37
N ILE A 200 -14.94 7.48 -14.56
CA ILE A 200 -13.73 7.45 -13.72
C ILE A 200 -12.47 7.58 -14.58
N ARG A 201 -12.35 6.82 -15.66
CA ARG A 201 -11.19 6.89 -16.57
C ARG A 201 -11.06 8.27 -17.21
N ALA A 202 -12.19 8.91 -17.56
CA ALA A 202 -12.20 10.28 -18.11
C ALA A 202 -11.75 11.34 -17.10
N ILE A 203 -12.03 11.16 -15.80
CA ILE A 203 -11.52 12.01 -14.73
C ILE A 203 -10.01 11.82 -14.59
N VAL A 204 -9.55 10.58 -14.51
CA VAL A 204 -8.11 10.24 -14.37
C VAL A 204 -7.29 10.84 -15.50
N GLU A 205 -7.80 10.84 -16.72
CA GLU A 205 -7.11 11.39 -17.89
C GLU A 205 -6.78 12.89 -17.74
N LYS A 206 -7.62 13.62 -17.01
CA LYS A 206 -7.49 15.06 -16.79
C LYS A 206 -6.68 15.44 -15.56
N LEU A 207 -6.26 14.48 -14.74
CA LEU A 207 -5.51 14.78 -13.51
C LEU A 207 -4.13 15.36 -13.84
N PRO A 208 -3.60 16.27 -12.98
CA PRO A 208 -2.38 17.04 -13.25
C PRO A 208 -1.12 16.19 -13.50
N TYR A 209 -1.12 14.93 -13.05
CA TYR A 209 0.04 14.04 -13.10
C TYR A 209 -0.19 12.75 -13.92
N SER A 210 -1.31 12.66 -14.65
CA SER A 210 -1.66 11.47 -15.43
C SER A 210 -0.76 11.22 -16.64
N HIS A 211 -0.02 12.23 -17.07
CA HIS A 211 0.86 12.19 -18.25
C HIS A 211 2.34 12.32 -17.90
N LEU A 212 2.73 12.05 -16.65
CA LEU A 212 4.15 11.99 -16.28
C LEU A 212 4.84 10.91 -17.11
N SER A 213 5.98 11.25 -17.72
CA SER A 213 6.81 10.29 -18.44
C SER A 213 7.71 9.52 -17.46
N LEU A 214 7.74 8.21 -17.61
CA LEU A 214 8.72 7.34 -16.97
C LEU A 214 9.88 6.99 -17.90
N GLU A 215 10.03 7.70 -19.02
CA GLU A 215 11.15 7.50 -19.93
C GLU A 215 12.49 7.72 -19.21
N GLY A 216 13.41 6.79 -19.39
CA GLY A 216 14.68 6.75 -18.70
C GLY A 216 14.58 6.46 -17.18
N TRP A 217 13.43 5.99 -16.69
CA TRP A 217 13.25 5.44 -15.36
C TRP A 217 12.95 3.94 -15.45
N ASP A 218 13.98 3.17 -15.76
CA ASP A 218 13.94 1.71 -15.86
C ASP A 218 15.18 1.09 -15.20
N GLY A 219 15.31 -0.22 -15.30
CA GLY A 219 16.43 -0.96 -14.71
C GLY A 219 17.82 -0.54 -15.23
N ASN A 220 17.89 0.10 -16.39
CA ASN A 220 19.13 0.55 -17.02
C ASN A 220 19.49 1.99 -16.60
N ALA A 221 18.60 2.71 -15.94
CA ALA A 221 18.78 4.11 -15.58
C ALA A 221 19.84 4.36 -14.47
N THR A 222 20.44 3.32 -13.90
CA THR A 222 21.48 3.47 -12.87
C THR A 222 22.68 4.26 -13.39
N GLU A 223 23.15 3.96 -14.59
CA GLU A 223 24.32 4.62 -15.21
C GLU A 223 24.06 6.10 -15.51
N THR A 224 22.83 6.45 -15.87
CA THR A 224 22.47 7.81 -16.31
C THR A 224 21.89 8.69 -15.21
N ARG A 225 21.26 8.10 -14.19
CA ARG A 225 20.52 8.83 -13.15
C ARG A 225 21.27 8.91 -11.82
N PHE A 226 22.11 7.91 -11.49
CA PHE A 226 22.71 7.82 -10.15
C PHE A 226 23.62 9.01 -9.84
N ASP A 227 24.49 9.40 -10.75
CA ASP A 227 25.47 10.48 -10.55
C ASP A 227 25.01 11.84 -11.15
N SER A 228 23.71 11.98 -11.46
CA SER A 228 23.17 13.24 -11.93
C SER A 228 23.35 14.35 -10.90
N PRO A 229 23.85 15.54 -11.30
CA PRO A 229 23.99 16.69 -10.40
C PRO A 229 22.65 17.23 -9.89
N LEU A 230 21.53 16.89 -10.52
CA LEU A 230 20.19 17.28 -10.06
C LEU A 230 19.91 16.83 -8.62
N TRP A 231 20.50 15.74 -8.16
CA TRP A 231 20.30 15.28 -6.79
C TRP A 231 20.79 16.28 -5.75
N GLU A 232 21.86 17.02 -6.04
CA GLU A 232 22.40 18.05 -5.15
C GLU A 232 21.47 19.26 -5.00
N GLU A 233 20.60 19.51 -5.96
CA GLU A 233 19.59 20.56 -5.87
C GLU A 233 18.28 20.03 -5.27
N LEU A 234 17.84 18.86 -5.71
CA LEU A 234 16.54 18.32 -5.35
C LEU A 234 16.42 17.97 -3.87
N TYR A 235 17.50 17.53 -3.21
CA TYR A 235 17.42 17.11 -1.80
C TYR A 235 17.34 18.29 -0.82
N LYS A 236 17.82 19.48 -1.16
CA LYS A 236 17.97 20.64 -0.24
C LYS A 236 16.72 20.97 0.57
N PRO A 237 15.50 21.01 -0.01
CA PRO A 237 14.30 21.30 0.77
C PRO A 237 13.80 20.13 1.62
N CYS A 238 14.40 18.94 1.50
CA CYS A 238 13.96 17.75 2.21
C CYS A 238 14.31 17.83 3.69
N LEU A 239 13.32 17.67 4.58
CA LEU A 239 13.51 17.66 6.04
C LEU A 239 13.97 16.30 6.58
N ALA A 240 14.13 15.27 5.74
CA ALA A 240 14.43 13.89 6.13
C ALA A 240 13.43 13.30 7.17
N CYS A 241 12.21 13.81 7.25
CA CYS A 241 11.22 13.44 8.27
C CYS A 241 10.63 12.02 8.11
N GLY A 242 10.89 11.31 6.99
CA GLY A 242 10.43 9.93 6.76
C GLY A 242 8.94 9.79 6.43
N THR A 243 8.10 10.83 6.58
CA THR A 243 6.65 10.75 6.34
C THR A 243 6.30 10.06 5.03
N CYS A 244 7.01 10.39 3.95
CA CYS A 244 6.78 9.82 2.62
C CYS A 244 7.03 8.31 2.53
N THR A 245 7.77 7.70 3.44
CA THR A 245 7.99 6.25 3.51
C THR A 245 6.94 5.56 4.38
N PHE A 246 6.52 6.20 5.48
CA PHE A 246 5.51 5.64 6.39
C PHE A 246 4.09 5.63 5.80
N VAL A 247 3.72 6.65 5.01
CA VAL A 247 2.41 6.68 4.33
C VAL A 247 2.38 5.87 3.03
N CYS A 248 3.53 5.39 2.56
CA CYS A 248 3.62 4.70 1.27
C CYS A 248 3.17 3.24 1.35
N PRO A 249 2.27 2.79 0.46
CA PRO A 249 1.81 1.40 0.42
C PRO A 249 2.89 0.40 0.03
N THR A 250 3.96 0.85 -0.62
CA THR A 250 5.03 -0.02 -1.16
C THR A 250 6.34 0.05 -0.40
N CYS A 251 6.46 0.91 0.63
CA CYS A 251 7.69 0.94 1.44
C CYS A 251 7.70 -0.23 2.42
N GLN A 252 8.79 -1.01 2.37
CA GLN A 252 8.97 -2.24 3.13
C GLN A 252 10.18 -2.21 4.06
N CYS A 253 10.84 -1.06 4.22
CA CYS A 253 11.97 -0.92 5.14
C CYS A 253 11.52 -1.20 6.58
N TYR A 254 12.27 -2.06 7.28
CA TYR A 254 12.07 -2.36 8.70
C TYR A 254 13.42 -2.56 9.38
N ASP A 255 13.41 -2.46 10.70
CA ASP A 255 14.51 -2.78 11.58
C ASP A 255 14.11 -3.90 12.53
N ILE A 256 15.07 -4.70 12.96
CA ILE A 256 14.89 -5.76 13.97
C ILE A 256 15.56 -5.28 15.25
N LYS A 257 14.79 -5.25 16.33
CA LYS A 257 15.24 -4.76 17.63
C LYS A 257 14.99 -5.78 18.74
N ASP A 258 15.82 -5.67 19.76
CA ASP A 258 15.68 -6.43 20.99
C ASP A 258 15.21 -5.48 22.11
N TYR A 259 14.20 -5.89 22.86
CA TYR A 259 13.72 -5.20 24.03
C TYR A 259 13.90 -6.08 25.26
N ASP A 260 14.73 -5.62 26.20
CA ASP A 260 14.92 -6.28 27.50
C ASP A 260 13.72 -6.05 28.40
N THR A 261 13.07 -7.12 28.83
CA THR A 261 11.90 -7.09 29.73
C THR A 261 12.31 -7.15 31.20
N GLY A 262 13.60 -7.27 31.53
CA GLY A 262 14.13 -7.58 32.86
C GLY A 262 14.07 -9.08 33.24
N HIS A 263 13.28 -9.88 32.53
CA HIS A 263 13.17 -11.33 32.72
C HIS A 263 13.59 -12.12 31.47
N GLY A 264 13.82 -11.43 30.38
CA GLY A 264 14.18 -11.98 29.09
C GLY A 264 14.21 -10.91 28.00
N VAL A 265 14.28 -11.32 26.76
CA VAL A 265 14.35 -10.42 25.59
C VAL A 265 13.19 -10.72 24.66
N LYS A 266 12.47 -9.69 24.22
CA LYS A 266 11.54 -9.76 23.08
C LYS A 266 12.23 -9.24 21.86
N ARG A 267 12.33 -10.06 20.81
CA ARG A 267 12.77 -9.61 19.48
C ARG A 267 11.56 -9.26 18.66
N PHE A 268 11.58 -8.07 18.06
CA PHE A 268 10.51 -7.57 17.23
C PHE A 268 11.07 -6.87 16.00
N ARG A 269 10.28 -6.78 14.95
CA ARG A 269 10.54 -5.87 13.83
C ARG A 269 9.63 -4.66 13.91
N CYS A 270 10.10 -3.52 13.44
CA CYS A 270 9.29 -2.31 13.29
C CYS A 270 9.63 -1.62 11.97
N TRP A 271 8.66 -0.91 11.39
CA TRP A 271 8.93 -0.12 10.20
C TRP A 271 10.05 0.86 10.45
N ASP A 272 10.88 1.05 9.42
CA ASP A 272 11.95 2.03 9.40
C ASP A 272 11.92 2.79 8.07
N SER A 273 12.83 3.71 7.88
CA SER A 273 12.89 4.58 6.73
C SER A 273 14.28 4.64 6.13
N CYS A 274 14.39 4.36 4.83
CA CYS A 274 15.63 4.56 4.07
C CYS A 274 16.08 6.04 4.03
N MET A 275 15.25 6.97 4.55
CA MET A 275 15.57 8.39 4.72
C MET A 275 16.35 8.68 6.02
N TYR A 276 16.38 7.73 6.98
CA TYR A 276 17.07 7.91 8.25
C TYR A 276 18.54 7.49 8.17
N SER A 277 19.39 8.18 8.95
CA SER A 277 20.83 7.91 8.98
C SER A 277 21.15 6.52 9.46
N ASP A 278 20.40 6.03 10.43
CA ASP A 278 20.71 4.80 11.14
C ASP A 278 20.25 3.54 10.40
N PHE A 279 19.31 3.69 9.43
CA PHE A 279 18.78 2.56 8.66
C PHE A 279 19.85 1.74 7.92
N THR A 280 20.94 2.37 7.48
CA THR A 280 22.06 1.70 6.80
C THR A 280 23.34 1.63 7.66
N MET A 281 23.21 1.88 8.97
CA MET A 281 24.34 1.76 9.89
C MET A 281 24.74 0.29 10.06
N MET A 282 26.00 0.01 9.89
CA MET A 282 26.60 -1.31 10.08
C MET A 282 27.75 -1.21 11.09
N ALA A 283 28.22 -2.35 11.61
CA ALA A 283 29.31 -2.41 12.59
C ALA A 283 30.58 -1.68 12.15
N HIS A 284 30.85 -1.61 10.84
CA HIS A 284 32.06 -1.00 10.27
C HIS A 284 31.82 0.35 9.58
N GLY A 285 30.60 0.90 9.65
CA GLY A 285 30.28 2.21 9.07
C GLY A 285 28.92 2.29 8.42
N ASN A 286 28.69 3.41 7.73
CA ASN A 286 27.46 3.69 7.01
C ASN A 286 27.76 4.03 5.55
N ASN A 287 27.17 3.31 4.62
CA ASN A 287 27.35 3.53 3.18
C ASN A 287 26.50 4.69 2.62
N ARG A 288 25.64 5.32 3.44
CA ARG A 288 24.83 6.50 3.06
C ARG A 288 24.93 7.58 4.12
N THR A 289 26.11 8.22 4.15
CA THR A 289 26.47 9.20 5.18
C THR A 289 25.77 10.54 5.01
N SER A 290 25.37 10.92 3.78
CA SER A 290 24.71 12.19 3.53
C SER A 290 23.20 12.04 3.31
N GLN A 291 22.46 13.12 3.58
CA GLN A 291 21.02 13.17 3.33
C GLN A 291 20.70 13.08 1.82
N MET A 292 21.53 13.64 0.97
CA MET A 292 21.40 13.54 -0.49
C MET A 292 21.43 12.08 -0.93
N GLN A 293 22.36 11.27 -0.44
CA GLN A 293 22.47 9.86 -0.77
C GLN A 293 21.21 9.07 -0.36
N ARG A 294 20.66 9.36 0.84
CA ARG A 294 19.42 8.72 1.32
C ARG A 294 18.20 9.17 0.50
N PHE A 295 18.13 10.46 0.17
CA PHE A 295 17.10 11.02 -0.71
C PHE A 295 17.14 10.36 -2.09
N ARG A 296 18.28 10.34 -2.77
CA ARG A 296 18.50 9.66 -4.05
C ARG A 296 18.06 8.21 -3.99
N GLN A 297 18.50 7.47 -2.96
CA GLN A 297 18.18 6.06 -2.77
C GLN A 297 16.68 5.79 -2.78
N ARG A 298 15.88 6.64 -2.14
CA ARG A 298 14.42 6.47 -2.10
C ARG A 298 13.80 6.42 -3.50
N PHE A 299 14.23 7.29 -4.41
CA PHE A 299 13.67 7.37 -5.76
C PHE A 299 14.28 6.34 -6.70
N MET A 300 15.59 6.18 -6.63
CA MET A 300 16.30 5.14 -7.39
C MET A 300 15.77 3.75 -7.07
N HIS A 301 15.49 3.47 -5.78
CA HIS A 301 14.90 2.18 -5.41
C HIS A 301 13.54 1.97 -6.09
N LYS A 302 12.65 2.95 -6.06
CA LYS A 302 11.29 2.82 -6.59
C LYS A 302 11.21 2.74 -8.12
N LEU A 303 12.07 3.47 -8.78
CA LEU A 303 11.95 3.72 -10.22
C LEU A 303 13.02 3.00 -11.05
N VAL A 304 14.11 2.54 -10.43
CA VAL A 304 15.24 1.90 -11.12
C VAL A 304 15.54 0.53 -10.54
N TYR A 305 15.94 0.43 -9.27
CA TYR A 305 16.43 -0.84 -8.73
C TYR A 305 15.33 -1.89 -8.57
N PHE A 306 14.15 -1.48 -8.15
CA PHE A 306 13.04 -2.42 -8.00
C PHE A 306 12.56 -2.96 -9.36
N PRO A 307 12.30 -2.14 -10.39
CA PRO A 307 11.98 -2.63 -11.72
C PRO A 307 13.06 -3.55 -12.30
N ALA A 308 14.34 -3.22 -12.13
CA ALA A 308 15.45 -4.04 -12.60
C ALA A 308 15.40 -5.48 -12.05
N ASN A 309 14.99 -5.64 -10.80
CA ASN A 309 14.98 -6.92 -10.10
C ASN A 309 13.61 -7.61 -10.06
N ASN A 310 12.55 -6.95 -10.52
CA ASN A 310 11.17 -7.43 -10.43
C ASN A 310 10.43 -7.33 -11.77
N LYS A 311 11.05 -7.80 -12.85
CA LYS A 311 10.44 -7.92 -14.19
C LYS A 311 9.78 -6.63 -14.71
N GLY A 312 10.36 -5.47 -14.39
CA GLY A 312 9.85 -4.17 -14.80
C GLY A 312 8.76 -3.59 -13.90
N MET A 313 8.36 -4.27 -12.82
CA MET A 313 7.38 -3.73 -11.87
C MET A 313 7.98 -2.56 -11.10
N TYR A 314 7.33 -1.40 -11.11
CA TYR A 314 7.74 -0.26 -10.31
C TYR A 314 7.31 -0.42 -8.84
N SER A 315 8.16 0.02 -7.91
CA SER A 315 7.81 0.12 -6.49
C SER A 315 7.18 1.49 -6.15
N CYS A 316 6.49 2.09 -7.11
CA CYS A 316 5.59 3.21 -6.93
C CYS A 316 4.25 2.86 -7.58
N VAL A 317 3.15 3.22 -6.93
CA VAL A 317 1.80 2.95 -7.40
C VAL A 317 1.00 4.24 -7.66
N GLY A 318 1.64 5.39 -7.66
CA GLY A 318 1.02 6.67 -7.97
C GLY A 318 -0.15 7.08 -7.05
N CYS A 319 -0.22 6.57 -5.83
CA CYS A 319 -1.36 6.80 -4.92
C CYS A 319 -1.47 8.24 -4.38
N GLY A 320 -0.49 9.10 -4.60
CA GLY A 320 -0.53 10.52 -4.19
C GLY A 320 -0.26 10.80 -2.70
N ARG A 321 -0.32 9.83 -1.77
CA ARG A 321 -0.16 10.09 -0.32
C ARG A 321 1.11 10.86 0.02
N CYS A 322 2.24 10.52 -0.57
CA CYS A 322 3.50 11.23 -0.33
C CYS A 322 3.55 12.62 -1.01
N VAL A 323 2.69 12.88 -1.99
CA VAL A 323 2.53 14.21 -2.60
C VAL A 323 1.85 15.15 -1.62
N GLU A 324 0.76 14.70 -1.00
CA GLU A 324 -0.05 15.47 -0.06
C GLU A 324 0.62 15.69 1.30
N LYS A 325 1.29 14.64 1.81
CA LYS A 325 1.80 14.66 3.19
C LYS A 325 3.21 15.22 3.33
N CYS A 326 3.87 15.61 2.23
CA CYS A 326 5.20 16.18 2.30
C CYS A 326 5.16 17.63 2.76
N PRO A 327 5.72 17.99 3.95
CA PRO A 327 5.68 19.36 4.46
C PRO A 327 6.49 20.34 3.61
N SER A 328 7.47 19.85 2.83
CA SER A 328 8.29 20.66 1.91
C SER A 328 7.78 20.61 0.47
N ALA A 329 6.63 20.00 0.22
CA ALA A 329 6.09 19.73 -1.11
C ALA A 329 7.13 19.10 -2.07
N LEU A 330 8.11 18.37 -1.52
CA LEU A 330 9.16 17.68 -2.26
C LEU A 330 8.82 16.19 -2.36
N ASN A 331 8.36 15.78 -3.51
CA ASN A 331 7.80 14.47 -3.73
C ASN A 331 8.31 13.83 -5.03
N ILE A 332 7.91 12.59 -5.27
CA ILE A 332 8.35 11.81 -6.43
C ILE A 332 7.97 12.47 -7.78
N VAL A 333 6.85 13.18 -7.84
CA VAL A 333 6.41 13.88 -9.05
C VAL A 333 7.39 14.99 -9.41
N LYS A 334 7.83 15.79 -8.41
CA LYS A 334 8.86 16.83 -8.63
C LYS A 334 10.18 16.24 -9.13
N VAL A 335 10.57 15.08 -8.60
CA VAL A 335 11.78 14.41 -9.04
C VAL A 335 11.64 13.95 -10.49
N ILE A 336 10.57 13.26 -10.85
CA ILE A 336 10.34 12.81 -12.23
C ILE A 336 10.35 14.02 -13.17
N LYS A 337 9.58 15.07 -12.88
CA LYS A 337 9.52 16.29 -13.72
C LYS A 337 10.86 17.03 -13.86
N ALA A 338 11.72 17.00 -12.85
CA ALA A 338 13.05 17.63 -12.95
C ALA A 338 13.93 16.89 -13.96
N PHE A 339 13.87 15.57 -13.95
CA PHE A 339 14.62 14.75 -14.91
C PHE A 339 14.02 14.73 -16.32
N GLU A 340 12.70 14.92 -16.48
CA GLU A 340 12.07 15.15 -17.79
C GLU A 340 12.64 16.41 -18.47
N LYS A 341 12.79 17.51 -17.72
CA LYS A 341 13.35 18.76 -18.24
C LYS A 341 14.82 18.62 -18.65
N GLU A 342 15.63 17.93 -17.84
CA GLU A 342 17.05 17.69 -18.18
C GLU A 342 17.20 16.88 -19.47
N GLY A 343 16.31 15.90 -19.71
CA GLY A 343 16.30 15.11 -20.95
C GLY A 343 15.88 15.92 -22.18
N GLY A 344 14.91 16.83 -22.03
CA GLY A 344 14.44 17.68 -23.11
C GLY A 344 15.41 18.80 -23.54
N GLU A 345 16.32 19.22 -22.66
CA GLU A 345 17.37 20.19 -22.99
C GLU A 345 18.59 19.57 -23.69
N LYS A 346 18.69 18.24 -23.68
CA LYS A 346 19.79 17.48 -24.31
C LYS A 346 19.41 16.84 -25.63
N ALA A 347 18.13 16.92 -26.04
CA ALA A 347 17.61 16.42 -27.30
C ALA A 347 17.44 17.57 -28.31
#